data_1f24b4889f62e02bad1c264e5af503e9
#
_entry.id   1f24b4889f62e02bad1c264e5af503e9
#
_cell.length_a   1.000
_cell.length_b   1.000
_cell.length_c   1.000
_cell.angle_alpha   90.00
_cell.angle_beta   90.00
_cell.angle_gamma   90.00
#
_symmetry.space_group_name_H-M   'P 1'
#
loop_
_entity.id
_entity.type
_entity.pdbx_description
1 polymer ?
#
loop_
_entity_poly.entity_id
_entity_poly.type
_entity_poly.pdbx_seq_one_letter_code
_entity_poly.pdbx_strand_id
1 'polypeptide(L)'
;MSNPWFSMPVLLLAIASAEATQDERRARGEKVIETLAGTGGQPVLQAMHEDFPFLAGAITDYALGDVWAREVLDHRTRQLATVAAFAAQGNLAQLKIHAGYALRLGVTPDELKEMIYLTTVTAGFARAIDAAQALREVLASADASPS
;
A
#
# COMPACT_ATOMS: atom_id res chain seq x y z
N MET A 1 67.84 -3.59 17.67
CA MET A 1 66.66 -4.21 18.26
C MET A 1 65.45 -3.62 17.53
N SER A 2 65.08 -4.25 16.46
CA SER A 2 63.99 -3.80 15.58
C SER A 2 62.68 -4.54 15.95
N ASN A 3 61.67 -3.78 16.34
CA ASN A 3 60.37 -4.29 16.70
C ASN A 3 59.50 -4.27 15.43
N PRO A 4 59.06 -5.41 14.90
CA PRO A 4 58.11 -5.42 13.78
C PRO A 4 56.71 -5.37 14.36
N TRP A 5 56.08 -4.19 14.33
CA TRP A 5 54.66 -4.08 14.54
C TRP A 5 53.96 -4.63 13.29
N PHE A 6 53.35 -5.77 13.45
CA PHE A 6 52.46 -6.37 12.48
C PHE A 6 51.28 -5.43 12.23
N SER A 7 51.29 -4.77 11.10
CA SER A 7 50.09 -4.15 10.54
C SER A 7 49.17 -5.25 10.08
N MET A 8 48.20 -5.64 10.90
CA MET A 8 47.08 -6.41 10.42
C MET A 8 46.21 -5.47 9.57
N PRO A 9 45.90 -5.81 8.31
CA PRO A 9 44.89 -5.08 7.57
C PRO A 9 43.54 -5.33 8.27
N VAL A 10 42.93 -4.28 8.78
CA VAL A 10 41.55 -4.29 9.20
C VAL A 10 40.75 -4.52 7.92
N LEU A 11 40.35 -5.76 7.68
CA LEU A 11 39.40 -6.12 6.67
C LEU A 11 38.07 -5.53 7.12
N LEU A 12 37.76 -4.29 6.71
CA LEU A 12 36.42 -3.75 6.78
C LEU A 12 35.55 -4.64 5.87
N LEU A 13 34.89 -5.62 6.46
CA LEU A 13 33.72 -6.23 5.85
C LEU A 13 32.65 -5.12 5.79
N ALA A 14 32.66 -4.34 4.72
CA ALA A 14 31.50 -3.61 4.29
C ALA A 14 30.46 -4.66 3.93
N ILE A 15 29.57 -4.98 4.87
CA ILE A 15 28.29 -5.60 4.57
C ILE A 15 27.53 -4.50 3.85
N ALA A 16 27.81 -4.33 2.57
CA ALA A 16 26.92 -3.65 1.66
C ALA A 16 25.64 -4.50 1.67
N SER A 17 24.62 -4.05 2.40
CA SER A 17 23.29 -4.48 2.14
C SER A 17 23.04 -4.13 0.68
N ALA A 18 23.12 -5.14 -0.20
CA ALA A 18 22.88 -4.94 -1.62
C ALA A 18 21.48 -4.34 -1.73
N GLU A 19 21.38 -3.10 -2.19
CA GLU A 19 20.07 -2.51 -2.48
C GLU A 19 19.40 -3.39 -3.54
N ALA A 20 18.11 -3.67 -3.32
CA ALA A 20 17.35 -4.47 -4.27
C ALA A 20 17.38 -3.82 -5.64
N THR A 21 17.61 -4.63 -6.67
CA THR A 21 17.57 -4.18 -8.07
C THR A 21 16.17 -3.68 -8.44
N GLN A 22 16.06 -2.90 -9.49
CA GLN A 22 14.77 -2.43 -9.99
C GLN A 22 13.83 -3.60 -10.33
N ASP A 23 14.36 -4.66 -10.93
CA ASP A 23 13.57 -5.85 -11.29
C ASP A 23 13.04 -6.59 -10.06
N GLU A 24 13.84 -6.71 -9.00
CA GLU A 24 13.40 -7.29 -7.73
C GLU A 24 12.32 -6.44 -7.05
N ARG A 25 12.45 -5.13 -7.08
CA ARG A 25 11.45 -4.20 -6.55
C ARG A 25 10.14 -4.32 -7.31
N ARG A 26 10.21 -4.34 -8.64
CA ARG A 26 9.07 -4.53 -9.53
C ARG A 26 8.37 -5.86 -9.28
N ALA A 27 9.09 -6.96 -9.22
CA ALA A 27 8.52 -8.27 -8.95
C ALA A 27 7.79 -8.34 -7.60
N ARG A 28 8.32 -7.69 -6.56
CA ARG A 28 7.62 -7.56 -5.27
C ARG A 28 6.34 -6.73 -5.41
N GLY A 29 6.40 -5.62 -6.13
CA GLY A 29 5.25 -4.75 -6.35
C GLY A 29 4.12 -5.43 -7.13
N GLU A 30 4.45 -6.19 -8.16
CA GLU A 30 3.49 -6.99 -8.93
C GLU A 30 2.81 -8.04 -8.05
N LYS A 31 3.56 -8.72 -7.20
CA LYS A 31 2.99 -9.67 -6.22
C LYS A 31 2.07 -8.99 -5.21
N VAL A 32 2.41 -7.79 -4.76
CA VAL A 32 1.55 -7.03 -3.84
C VAL A 32 0.25 -6.65 -4.53
N ILE A 33 0.29 -6.11 -5.76
CA ILE A 33 -0.95 -5.71 -6.45
C ILE A 33 -1.83 -6.91 -6.78
N GLU A 34 -1.26 -8.05 -7.12
CA GLU A 34 -2.00 -9.29 -7.27
C GLU A 34 -2.71 -9.71 -5.97
N THR A 35 -2.05 -9.59 -4.84
CA THR A 35 -2.63 -9.86 -3.51
C THR A 35 -3.80 -8.92 -3.20
N LEU A 36 -3.66 -7.63 -3.53
CA LEU A 36 -4.66 -6.60 -3.22
C LEU A 36 -5.85 -6.61 -4.19
N ALA A 37 -5.58 -6.66 -5.49
CA ALA A 37 -6.58 -6.50 -6.54
C ALA A 37 -6.99 -7.83 -7.22
N GLY A 38 -6.24 -8.89 -7.02
CA GLY A 38 -6.40 -10.16 -7.73
C GLY A 38 -5.68 -10.18 -9.07
N THR A 39 -5.81 -11.31 -9.78
CA THR A 39 -5.12 -11.56 -11.05
C THR A 39 -5.52 -10.60 -12.18
N GLY A 40 -6.68 -9.95 -12.08
CA GLY A 40 -7.12 -8.91 -13.03
C GLY A 40 -6.39 -7.56 -12.87
N GLY A 41 -5.61 -7.40 -11.80
CA GLY A 41 -4.90 -6.16 -11.51
C GLY A 41 -5.85 -5.01 -11.14
N GLN A 42 -5.29 -3.79 -11.13
CA GLN A 42 -6.04 -2.57 -10.82
C GLN A 42 -6.19 -1.71 -12.10
N PRO A 43 -7.44 -1.47 -12.58
CA PRO A 43 -7.67 -0.80 -13.86
C PRO A 43 -7.04 0.60 -13.96
N VAL A 44 -7.05 1.39 -12.88
CA VAL A 44 -6.44 2.73 -12.88
C VAL A 44 -4.93 2.63 -13.07
N LEU A 45 -4.26 1.69 -12.40
CA LEU A 45 -2.82 1.48 -12.55
C LEU A 45 -2.48 0.99 -13.97
N GLN A 46 -3.31 0.12 -14.54
CA GLN A 46 -3.15 -0.36 -15.91
C GLN A 46 -3.24 0.79 -16.93
N ALA A 47 -4.25 1.65 -16.81
CA ALA A 47 -4.39 2.83 -17.68
C ALA A 47 -3.18 3.78 -17.55
N MET A 48 -2.64 3.94 -16.34
CA MET A 48 -1.46 4.78 -16.12
C MET A 48 -0.19 4.23 -16.80
N HIS A 49 -0.09 2.93 -17.05
CA HIS A 49 1.05 2.38 -17.81
C HIS A 49 1.12 2.90 -19.24
N GLU A 50 -0.01 3.22 -19.85
CA GLU A 50 -0.09 3.77 -21.21
C GLU A 50 0.21 5.28 -21.21
N ASP A 51 -0.47 6.04 -20.35
CA ASP A 51 -0.43 7.50 -20.39
C ASP A 51 0.69 8.11 -19.52
N PHE A 52 1.03 7.46 -18.42
CA PHE A 52 1.99 7.92 -17.41
C PHE A 52 2.97 6.82 -16.99
N PRO A 53 3.77 6.25 -17.92
CA PRO A 53 4.59 5.05 -17.64
C PRO A 53 5.61 5.25 -16.51
N PHE A 54 6.17 6.44 -16.37
CA PHE A 54 7.07 6.76 -15.26
C PHE A 54 6.35 6.68 -13.89
N LEU A 55 5.15 7.28 -13.79
CA LEU A 55 4.38 7.27 -12.56
C LEU A 55 3.91 5.85 -12.22
N ALA A 56 3.42 5.09 -13.20
CA ALA A 56 3.03 3.70 -13.01
C ALA A 56 4.22 2.83 -12.55
N GLY A 57 5.40 3.01 -13.15
CA GLY A 57 6.63 2.36 -12.72
C GLY A 57 7.02 2.71 -11.29
N ALA A 58 6.96 3.98 -10.93
CA ALA A 58 7.26 4.45 -9.56
C ALA A 58 6.27 3.87 -8.53
N ILE A 59 4.99 3.76 -8.86
CA ILE A 59 3.98 3.12 -8.01
C ILE A 59 4.34 1.64 -7.81
N THR A 60 4.63 0.92 -8.89
CA THR A 60 4.94 -0.51 -8.81
C THR A 60 6.24 -0.77 -8.06
N ASP A 61 7.32 -0.07 -8.40
CA ASP A 61 8.65 -0.33 -7.86
C ASP A 61 8.80 0.18 -6.42
N TYR A 62 8.40 1.43 -6.15
CA TYR A 62 8.57 2.05 -4.84
C TYR A 62 7.36 1.85 -3.92
N ALA A 63 6.17 2.33 -4.32
CA ALA A 63 5.04 2.29 -3.41
C ALA A 63 4.63 0.85 -3.07
N LEU A 64 4.52 -0.01 -4.07
CA LEU A 64 4.17 -1.42 -3.86
C LEU A 64 5.38 -2.26 -3.48
N GLY A 65 6.48 -2.16 -4.22
CA GLY A 65 7.65 -3.04 -4.07
C GLY A 65 8.52 -2.74 -2.86
N ASP A 66 8.66 -1.48 -2.45
CA ASP A 66 9.50 -1.11 -1.30
C ASP A 66 8.70 -0.77 -0.04
N VAL A 67 7.49 -0.19 -0.18
CA VAL A 67 6.72 0.23 0.99
C VAL A 67 5.67 -0.82 1.38
N TRP A 68 4.80 -1.21 0.45
CA TRP A 68 3.72 -2.15 0.72
C TRP A 68 4.19 -3.60 0.92
N ALA A 69 5.30 -3.99 0.30
CA ALA A 69 5.89 -5.31 0.45
C ALA A 69 6.58 -5.54 1.81
N ARG A 70 6.68 -4.52 2.67
CA ARG A 70 7.28 -4.67 4.01
C ARG A 70 6.38 -5.55 4.90
N GLU A 71 6.98 -6.44 5.68
CA GLU A 71 6.25 -7.47 6.42
C GLU A 71 5.89 -7.11 7.87
N VAL A 72 6.34 -5.95 8.39
CA VAL A 72 6.10 -5.53 9.79
C VAL A 72 4.60 -5.36 10.09
N LEU A 73 3.84 -4.82 9.12
CA LEU A 73 2.38 -4.77 9.17
C LEU A 73 1.82 -5.65 8.07
N ASP A 74 0.80 -6.42 8.37
CA ASP A 74 0.06 -7.18 7.37
C ASP A 74 -0.73 -6.26 6.42
N HIS A 75 -1.13 -6.78 5.28
CA HIS A 75 -1.85 -6.02 4.26
C HIS A 75 -3.22 -5.52 4.74
N ARG A 76 -3.91 -6.28 5.60
CA ARG A 76 -5.19 -5.92 6.16
C ARG A 76 -5.08 -4.67 7.04
N THR A 77 -4.13 -4.66 7.97
CA THR A 77 -3.83 -3.50 8.83
C THR A 77 -3.42 -2.28 8.02
N ARG A 78 -2.58 -2.47 6.98
CA ARG A 78 -2.20 -1.38 6.06
C ARG A 78 -3.40 -0.78 5.35
N GLN A 79 -4.35 -1.60 4.90
CA GLN A 79 -5.56 -1.10 4.23
C GLN A 79 -6.45 -0.30 5.16
N LEU A 80 -6.66 -0.74 6.39
CA LEU A 80 -7.44 0.03 7.38
C LEU A 80 -6.82 1.41 7.63
N ALA A 81 -5.50 1.47 7.85
CA ALA A 81 -4.79 2.73 8.03
C ALA A 81 -4.89 3.64 6.79
N THR A 82 -4.79 3.05 5.60
CA THR A 82 -4.86 3.78 4.32
C THR A 82 -6.26 4.33 4.05
N VAL A 83 -7.30 3.56 4.33
CA VAL A 83 -8.70 4.01 4.22
C VAL A 83 -8.95 5.18 5.18
N ALA A 84 -8.50 5.09 6.44
CA ALA A 84 -8.61 6.18 7.40
C ALA A 84 -7.86 7.45 6.95
N ALA A 85 -6.65 7.29 6.40
CA ALA A 85 -5.86 8.41 5.86
C ALA A 85 -6.56 9.11 4.68
N PHE A 86 -7.09 8.35 3.71
CA PHE A 86 -7.81 8.92 2.57
C PHE A 86 -9.15 9.55 2.98
N ALA A 87 -9.85 8.98 3.97
CA ALA A 87 -11.04 9.60 4.53
C ALA A 87 -10.73 10.98 5.13
N ALA A 88 -9.69 11.08 5.94
CA ALA A 88 -9.24 12.33 6.55
C ALA A 88 -8.79 13.37 5.51
N GLN A 89 -8.12 12.94 4.43
CA GLN A 89 -7.71 13.80 3.32
C GLN A 89 -8.89 14.23 2.42
N GLY A 90 -10.01 13.50 2.44
CA GLY A 90 -11.10 13.67 1.48
C GLY A 90 -10.77 13.15 0.08
N ASN A 91 -9.82 12.25 -0.05
CA ASN A 91 -9.48 11.59 -1.30
C ASN A 91 -10.40 10.38 -1.53
N LEU A 92 -11.65 10.66 -1.93
CA LEU A 92 -12.70 9.66 -2.01
C LEU A 92 -12.48 8.62 -3.11
N ALA A 93 -11.82 9.00 -4.20
CA ALA A 93 -11.49 8.07 -5.28
C ALA A 93 -10.53 6.98 -4.79
N GLN A 94 -9.47 7.37 -4.09
CA GLN A 94 -8.52 6.41 -3.50
C GLN A 94 -9.14 5.63 -2.34
N LEU A 95 -9.96 6.27 -1.52
CA LEU A 95 -10.70 5.58 -0.45
C LEU A 95 -11.49 4.40 -1.02
N LYS A 96 -12.24 4.60 -2.10
CA LYS A 96 -13.05 3.52 -2.73
C LYS A 96 -12.17 2.36 -3.20
N ILE A 97 -11.05 2.63 -3.85
CA ILE A 97 -10.12 1.60 -4.31
C ILE A 97 -9.59 0.79 -3.12
N HIS A 98 -9.09 1.47 -2.10
CA HIS A 98 -8.49 0.82 -0.94
C HIS A 98 -9.51 0.13 -0.02
N ALA A 99 -10.74 0.63 0.07
CA ALA A 99 -11.83 -0.08 0.73
C ALA A 99 -12.17 -1.40 0.00
N GLY A 100 -12.14 -1.42 -1.34
CA GLY A 100 -12.29 -2.64 -2.12
C GLY A 100 -11.17 -3.65 -1.85
N TYR A 101 -9.92 -3.21 -1.77
CA TYR A 101 -8.80 -4.08 -1.37
C TYR A 101 -8.97 -4.62 0.05
N ALA A 102 -9.40 -3.78 0.99
CA ALA A 102 -9.66 -4.17 2.36
C ALA A 102 -10.69 -5.31 2.44
N LEU A 103 -11.81 -5.19 1.74
CA LEU A 103 -12.85 -6.23 1.67
C LEU A 103 -12.28 -7.55 1.11
N ARG A 104 -11.48 -7.50 0.04
CA ARG A 104 -10.83 -8.70 -0.52
C ARG A 104 -9.89 -9.39 0.47
N LEU A 105 -9.26 -8.62 1.35
CA LEU A 105 -8.37 -9.12 2.42
C LEU A 105 -9.12 -9.56 3.68
N GLY A 106 -10.45 -9.61 3.64
CA GLY A 106 -11.28 -10.06 4.75
C GLY A 106 -11.53 -9.01 5.84
N VAL A 107 -11.29 -7.72 5.56
CA VAL A 107 -11.77 -6.63 6.41
C VAL A 107 -13.29 -6.59 6.29
N THR A 108 -13.98 -6.55 7.43
CA THR A 108 -15.43 -6.51 7.45
C THR A 108 -15.98 -5.11 7.15
N PRO A 109 -17.23 -5.00 6.64
CA PRO A 109 -17.89 -3.71 6.49
C PRO A 109 -17.93 -2.88 7.79
N ASP A 110 -18.10 -3.53 8.94
CA ASP A 110 -18.15 -2.83 10.23
C ASP A 110 -16.79 -2.26 10.62
N GLU A 111 -15.69 -2.98 10.38
CA GLU A 111 -14.34 -2.45 10.59
C GLU A 111 -14.06 -1.24 9.70
N LEU A 112 -14.52 -1.23 8.45
CA LEU A 112 -14.41 -0.07 7.58
C LEU A 112 -15.22 1.12 8.08
N LYS A 113 -16.42 0.88 8.63
CA LYS A 113 -17.24 1.94 9.26
C LYS A 113 -16.53 2.55 10.48
N GLU A 114 -15.83 1.74 11.28
CA GLU A 114 -15.03 2.25 12.40
C GLU A 114 -13.94 3.23 11.95
N MET A 115 -13.30 3.00 10.79
CA MET A 115 -12.33 3.95 10.21
C MET A 115 -12.99 5.29 9.88
N ILE A 116 -14.25 5.26 9.39
CA ILE A 116 -15.01 6.48 9.12
C ILE A 116 -15.42 7.19 10.42
N TYR A 117 -15.82 6.44 11.45
CA TYR A 117 -16.16 7.04 12.75
C TYR A 117 -14.94 7.74 13.37
N LEU A 118 -13.75 7.12 13.31
CA LEU A 118 -12.51 7.75 13.75
C LEU A 118 -12.18 9.04 13.00
N THR A 119 -12.57 9.15 11.73
CA THR A 119 -12.38 10.36 10.93
C THR A 119 -13.09 11.57 11.52
N THR A 120 -14.21 11.40 12.25
CA THR A 120 -14.89 12.52 12.93
C THR A 120 -13.99 13.20 13.94
N VAL A 121 -13.11 12.44 14.60
CA VAL A 121 -12.18 12.94 15.64
C VAL A 121 -10.95 13.60 15.00
N THR A 122 -10.43 13.02 13.91
CA THR A 122 -9.16 13.44 13.30
C THR A 122 -9.31 14.54 12.26
N ALA A 123 -10.45 14.59 11.56
CA ALA A 123 -10.67 15.49 10.42
C ALA A 123 -12.07 16.15 10.39
N GLY A 124 -12.93 15.83 11.36
CA GLY A 124 -14.25 16.44 11.52
C GLY A 124 -15.36 15.77 10.71
N PHE A 125 -16.61 16.16 11.05
CA PHE A 125 -17.81 15.51 10.51
C PHE A 125 -17.97 15.65 9.00
N ALA A 126 -17.59 16.77 8.40
CA ALA A 126 -17.73 16.95 6.96
C ALA A 126 -16.95 15.89 6.18
N ARG A 127 -15.69 15.63 6.55
CA ARG A 127 -14.86 14.58 5.95
C ARG A 127 -15.42 13.18 6.19
N ALA A 128 -15.91 12.92 7.41
CA ALA A 128 -16.51 11.63 7.75
C ALA A 128 -17.80 11.38 6.96
N ILE A 129 -18.64 12.38 6.73
CA ILE A 129 -19.89 12.27 5.95
C ILE A 129 -19.55 11.94 4.49
N ASP A 130 -18.63 12.66 3.87
CA ASP A 130 -18.21 12.38 2.49
C ASP A 130 -17.61 10.98 2.35
N ALA A 131 -16.75 10.59 3.29
CA ALA A 131 -16.14 9.27 3.33
C ALA A 131 -17.19 8.16 3.56
N ALA A 132 -18.21 8.39 4.40
CA ALA A 132 -19.30 7.44 4.63
C ALA A 132 -20.13 7.20 3.35
N GLN A 133 -20.38 8.25 2.58
CA GLN A 133 -21.08 8.11 1.30
C GLN A 133 -20.25 7.30 0.30
N ALA A 134 -18.97 7.59 0.19
CA ALA A 134 -18.05 6.84 -0.67
C ALA A 134 -17.95 5.35 -0.26
N LEU A 135 -17.87 5.07 1.03
CA LEU A 135 -17.85 3.69 1.53
C LEU A 135 -19.15 2.96 1.24
N ARG A 136 -20.30 3.62 1.41
CA ARG A 136 -21.62 3.03 1.10
C ARG A 136 -21.69 2.55 -0.35
N GLU A 137 -21.15 3.29 -1.31
CA GLU A 137 -21.12 2.88 -2.72
C GLU A 137 -20.26 1.61 -2.92
N VAL A 138 -19.12 1.52 -2.24
CA VAL A 138 -18.26 0.33 -2.30
C VAL A 138 -18.98 -0.90 -1.73
N LEU A 139 -19.62 -0.77 -0.58
CA LEU A 139 -20.32 -1.87 0.07
C LEU A 139 -21.50 -2.36 -0.79
N ALA A 140 -22.29 -1.45 -1.36
CA ALA A 140 -23.39 -1.80 -2.25
C ALA A 140 -22.91 -2.53 -3.52
N SER A 141 -21.74 -2.16 -4.05
CA SER A 141 -21.15 -2.84 -5.22
C SER A 141 -20.64 -4.24 -4.86
N ALA A 142 -20.08 -4.41 -3.67
CA ALA A 142 -19.61 -5.70 -3.19
C ALA A 142 -20.76 -6.70 -2.98
N ASP A 143 -21.88 -6.25 -2.42
CA ASP A 143 -23.08 -7.08 -2.21
C ASP A 143 -23.76 -7.50 -3.54
N ALA A 144 -23.60 -6.71 -4.60
CA ALA A 144 -24.17 -6.98 -5.92
C ALA A 144 -23.32 -7.95 -6.78
N SER A 145 -22.08 -8.26 -6.37
CA SER A 145 -21.19 -9.16 -7.10
C SER A 145 -21.47 -10.61 -6.66
N PRO A 146 -21.96 -11.52 -7.53
CA PRO A 146 -22.11 -12.92 -7.19
C PRO A 146 -20.74 -13.55 -6.92
N SER A 147 -20.65 -14.32 -5.83
CA SER A 147 -19.49 -15.13 -5.42
C SER A 147 -19.15 -16.21 -6.45
#